data_852e1a9913ec030f53c4b947501c8b31
#
_entry.id   852e1a9913ec030f53c4b947501c8b31
#
_cell.length_a   1.000
_cell.length_b   1.000
_cell.length_c   1.000
_cell.angle_alpha   90.00
_cell.angle_beta   90.00
_cell.angle_gamma   90.00
#
_symmetry.space_group_name_H-M   'P 1'
#
loop_
_entity.id
_entity.type
_entity.pdbx_description
1 polymer ?
#
loop_
_entity_poly.entity_id
_entity_poly.type
_entity_poly.pdbx_seq_one_letter_code
_entity_poly.pdbx_strand_id
1 'polypeptide(L)'
;MEKLVIGNVALDNRVILAPMAGVTDLPFRLLCRRMGAGLVCMEMVSAKAIYYNNKNTEQLLEICSGEMPVSLQLFGSDPDILSEMAKRIEDRPFAILDLNMGCPVPKVAGNGEGSALLKNPVLVREILSKLVKAIRKPVTVKIRKGFDEEHVNAVEIARIAEDCGVAAVTVHGRTRQQYYSGKADWDIIAAVKNAVKIPVIGNGDVVDAGAAEAMLRHTGCDGVMIGRAAQGNPWIFRETVQYLETGILPPRPHPREVKELVRRHAALQMQHKGEYTAVREMRKHLAWYTAGYPHSARFRQTINTMETMEQLLAGLEEIFGA
;
A
#
# COMPACT_ATOMS: atom_id res chain seq x y z
N MET A 1 2.70 7.35 -21.60
CA MET A 1 1.77 6.48 -20.81
C MET A 1 0.46 7.22 -20.55
N GLU A 2 -0.71 6.57 -20.71
CA GLU A 2 -1.99 7.20 -20.34
C GLU A 2 -2.02 7.49 -18.84
N LYS A 3 -2.54 8.66 -18.48
CA LYS A 3 -2.69 9.05 -17.07
C LYS A 3 -3.88 8.30 -16.46
N LEU A 4 -3.65 7.67 -15.31
CA LEU A 4 -4.73 7.07 -14.53
C LEU A 4 -5.49 8.18 -13.78
N VAL A 5 -6.80 8.22 -13.94
CA VAL A 5 -7.69 9.15 -13.24
C VAL A 5 -8.62 8.36 -12.32
N ILE A 6 -8.65 8.70 -11.03
CA ILE A 6 -9.52 8.09 -10.02
C ILE A 6 -10.46 9.16 -9.47
N GLY A 7 -11.71 9.11 -9.87
CA GLY A 7 -12.65 10.20 -9.61
C GLY A 7 -12.17 11.51 -10.25
N ASN A 8 -11.88 12.51 -9.43
CA ASN A 8 -11.33 13.80 -9.85
C ASN A 8 -9.80 13.90 -9.63
N VAL A 9 -9.13 12.82 -9.25
CA VAL A 9 -7.68 12.79 -8.98
C VAL A 9 -6.94 12.19 -10.18
N ALA A 10 -6.18 13.02 -10.90
CA ALA A 10 -5.29 12.59 -11.96
C ALA A 10 -3.92 12.22 -11.38
N LEU A 11 -3.45 11.02 -11.66
CA LEU A 11 -2.12 10.54 -11.24
C LEU A 11 -1.07 10.81 -12.30
N ASP A 12 0.17 11.07 -11.89
CA ASP A 12 1.29 11.28 -12.82
C ASP A 12 1.58 10.02 -13.65
N ASN A 13 1.37 8.84 -13.06
CA ASN A 13 1.51 7.54 -13.70
C ASN A 13 0.62 6.51 -13.01
N ARG A 14 0.61 5.27 -13.53
CA ARG A 14 -0.25 4.17 -13.07
C ARG A 14 0.39 3.19 -12.08
N VAL A 15 1.52 3.55 -11.45
CA VAL A 15 2.26 2.70 -10.50
C VAL A 15 2.03 3.19 -9.08
N ILE A 16 1.45 2.35 -8.23
CA ILE A 16 0.89 2.73 -6.93
C ILE A 16 1.59 1.96 -5.80
N LEU A 17 1.94 2.63 -4.70
CA LEU A 17 2.41 1.98 -3.47
C LEU A 17 1.24 1.39 -2.69
N ALA A 18 1.28 0.09 -2.39
CA ALA A 18 0.26 -0.59 -1.59
C ALA A 18 0.29 -0.17 -0.11
N PRO A 19 -0.87 -0.15 0.58
CA PRO A 19 -0.91 0.00 2.02
C PRO A 19 -0.33 -1.25 2.71
N MET A 20 0.66 -1.06 3.60
CA MET A 20 1.32 -2.14 4.34
C MET A 20 1.53 -1.73 5.79
N ALA A 21 0.78 -2.35 6.71
CA ALA A 21 0.86 -2.06 8.14
C ALA A 21 2.31 -2.25 8.67
N GLY A 22 2.79 -1.26 9.41
CA GLY A 22 4.15 -1.21 9.92
C GLY A 22 5.22 -0.89 8.86
N VAL A 23 4.85 -0.56 7.62
CA VAL A 23 5.81 -0.31 6.52
C VAL A 23 5.56 1.02 5.82
N THR A 24 4.31 1.28 5.42
CA THR A 24 3.97 2.49 4.65
C THR A 24 3.63 3.68 5.52
N ASP A 25 4.49 3.93 6.52
CA ASP A 25 4.49 5.15 7.30
C ASP A 25 4.93 6.37 6.48
N LEU A 26 4.77 7.56 7.03
CA LEU A 26 5.09 8.81 6.33
C LEU A 26 6.52 8.85 5.77
N PRO A 27 7.58 8.48 6.51
CA PRO A 27 8.94 8.42 5.97
C PRO A 27 9.09 7.53 4.74
N PHE A 28 8.53 6.33 4.77
CA PHE A 28 8.64 5.39 3.64
C PHE A 28 7.80 5.84 2.44
N ARG A 29 6.60 6.38 2.66
CA ARG A 29 5.76 6.95 1.59
C ARG A 29 6.48 8.09 0.86
N LEU A 30 7.13 8.99 1.60
CA LEU A 30 7.94 10.07 1.02
C LEU A 30 9.05 9.56 0.09
N LEU A 31 9.75 8.50 0.50
CA LEU A 31 10.79 7.88 -0.34
C LEU A 31 10.19 7.27 -1.61
N CYS A 32 9.11 6.51 -1.49
CA CYS A 32 8.44 5.91 -2.63
C CYS A 32 7.88 6.96 -3.60
N ARG A 33 7.30 8.05 -3.08
CA ARG A 33 6.82 9.16 -3.91
C ARG A 33 7.96 9.83 -4.67
N ARG A 34 9.11 10.07 -4.03
CA ARG A 34 10.31 10.62 -4.68
C ARG A 34 10.89 9.69 -5.75
N MET A 35 10.71 8.39 -5.57
CA MET A 35 11.10 7.39 -6.55
C MET A 35 10.07 7.20 -7.67
N GLY A 36 9.02 8.02 -7.73
CA GLY A 36 8.10 8.08 -8.86
C GLY A 36 6.80 7.30 -8.67
N ALA A 37 6.45 6.85 -7.46
CA ALA A 37 5.10 6.31 -7.21
C ALA A 37 4.03 7.35 -7.59
N GLY A 38 3.09 7.00 -8.47
CA GLY A 38 2.01 7.88 -8.90
C GLY A 38 1.00 8.18 -7.80
N LEU A 39 0.79 7.23 -6.89
CA LEU A 39 -0.02 7.35 -5.68
C LEU A 39 0.65 6.56 -4.56
N VAL A 40 0.66 7.09 -3.36
CA VAL A 40 1.09 6.36 -2.16
C VAL A 40 -0.10 6.11 -1.25
N CYS A 41 -0.20 4.88 -0.70
CA CYS A 41 -1.26 4.52 0.23
C CYS A 41 -0.71 4.48 1.66
N MET A 42 -1.47 5.07 2.59
CA MET A 42 -1.17 5.02 4.02
C MET A 42 -1.40 3.63 4.59
N GLU A 43 -0.88 3.38 5.77
CA GLU A 43 -1.29 2.22 6.57
C GLU A 43 -2.78 2.30 6.88
N MET A 44 -3.42 1.15 7.05
CA MET A 44 -4.85 1.11 7.36
C MET A 44 -5.13 1.64 8.78
N VAL A 45 -6.11 2.51 8.90
CA VAL A 45 -6.53 3.15 10.16
C VAL A 45 -7.92 2.63 10.57
N SER A 46 -8.07 2.24 11.83
CA SER A 46 -9.36 1.80 12.35
C SER A 46 -10.34 2.96 12.52
N ALA A 47 -11.51 2.87 11.88
CA ALA A 47 -12.57 3.85 12.09
C ALA A 47 -13.01 3.91 13.57
N LYS A 48 -13.10 2.76 14.25
CA LYS A 48 -13.36 2.71 15.70
C LYS A 48 -12.29 3.40 16.52
N ALA A 49 -10.99 3.28 16.14
CA ALA A 49 -9.92 3.97 16.84
C ALA A 49 -10.01 5.50 16.73
N ILE A 50 -10.44 6.01 15.58
CA ILE A 50 -10.75 7.44 15.40
C ILE A 50 -11.96 7.84 16.25
N TYR A 51 -13.02 7.06 16.21
CA TYR A 51 -14.24 7.28 16.98
C TYR A 51 -13.97 7.43 18.48
N TYR A 52 -13.18 6.55 19.05
CA TYR A 52 -12.79 6.58 20.46
C TYR A 52 -11.58 7.49 20.78
N ASN A 53 -11.14 8.34 19.86
CA ASN A 53 -10.03 9.28 20.03
C ASN A 53 -8.73 8.62 20.53
N ASN A 54 -8.36 7.48 19.96
CA ASN A 54 -7.11 6.81 20.32
C ASN A 54 -5.92 7.67 19.91
N LYS A 55 -5.08 8.06 20.90
CA LYS A 55 -3.95 8.99 20.71
C LYS A 55 -2.94 8.53 19.64
N ASN A 56 -2.72 7.23 19.52
CA ASN A 56 -1.78 6.68 18.52
C ASN A 56 -2.31 6.79 17.09
N THR A 57 -3.61 7.03 16.91
CA THR A 57 -4.23 7.14 15.59
C THR A 57 -3.86 8.45 14.89
N GLU A 58 -3.62 9.53 15.64
CA GLU A 58 -3.24 10.83 15.06
C GLU A 58 -1.94 10.74 14.28
N GLN A 59 -0.93 10.04 14.80
CA GLN A 59 0.34 9.85 14.10
C GLN A 59 0.17 9.04 12.80
N LEU A 60 -0.74 8.05 12.77
CA LEU A 60 -1.05 7.30 11.55
C LEU A 60 -1.76 8.15 10.48
N LEU A 61 -2.45 9.22 10.91
CA LEU A 61 -3.19 10.14 10.02
C LEU A 61 -2.33 11.31 9.51
N GLU A 62 -1.05 11.37 9.87
CA GLU A 62 -0.16 12.44 9.40
C GLU A 62 0.15 12.30 7.91
N ILE A 63 0.02 13.44 7.22
CA ILE A 63 0.27 13.59 5.78
C ILE A 63 1.07 14.88 5.57
N CYS A 64 2.08 14.83 4.73
CA CYS A 64 2.81 16.02 4.31
C CYS A 64 2.65 16.30 2.81
N SER A 65 2.88 17.55 2.42
CA SER A 65 2.74 17.99 1.01
C SER A 65 3.69 17.27 0.05
N GLY A 66 4.84 16.80 0.54
CA GLY A 66 5.85 16.13 -0.28
C GLY A 66 5.49 14.71 -0.76
N GLU A 67 4.42 14.11 -0.21
CA GLU A 67 3.97 12.76 -0.59
C GLU A 67 2.71 12.73 -1.46
N MET A 68 2.14 13.90 -1.77
CA MET A 68 0.90 13.99 -2.56
C MET A 68 1.05 13.46 -3.99
N PRO A 69 0.00 12.82 -4.56
CA PRO A 69 -1.28 12.45 -3.93
C PRO A 69 -1.18 11.25 -2.99
N VAL A 70 -1.99 11.26 -1.93
CA VAL A 70 -2.03 10.22 -0.89
C VAL A 70 -3.42 9.61 -0.82
N SER A 71 -3.49 8.29 -0.71
CA SER A 71 -4.71 7.55 -0.37
C SER A 71 -4.69 7.19 1.12
N LEU A 72 -5.70 7.67 1.86
CA LEU A 72 -5.91 7.32 3.27
C LEU A 72 -6.79 6.07 3.33
N GLN A 73 -6.31 5.01 3.98
CA GLN A 73 -7.06 3.76 4.07
C GLN A 73 -7.72 3.58 5.44
N LEU A 74 -9.05 3.49 5.47
CA LEU A 74 -9.83 3.11 6.64
C LEU A 74 -10.14 1.61 6.64
N PHE A 75 -10.35 1.05 7.84
CA PHE A 75 -10.98 -0.25 8.01
C PHE A 75 -12.01 -0.23 9.15
N GLY A 76 -13.02 -1.08 9.03
CA GLY A 76 -14.12 -1.24 9.97
C GLY A 76 -15.21 -2.09 9.33
N SER A 77 -16.25 -2.43 10.10
CA SER A 77 -17.42 -3.18 9.65
C SER A 77 -18.75 -2.51 10.00
N ASP A 78 -18.71 -1.39 10.73
CA ASP A 78 -19.89 -0.62 11.08
C ASP A 78 -20.10 0.52 10.07
N PRO A 79 -21.22 0.52 9.31
CA PRO A 79 -21.47 1.51 8.26
C PRO A 79 -21.59 2.94 8.78
N ASP A 80 -22.17 3.11 9.98
CA ASP A 80 -22.40 4.43 10.56
C ASP A 80 -21.10 5.02 11.11
N ILE A 81 -20.32 4.23 11.85
CA ILE A 81 -19.00 4.66 12.34
C ILE A 81 -18.07 4.97 11.17
N LEU A 82 -18.04 4.14 10.12
CA LEU A 82 -17.20 4.39 8.95
C LEU A 82 -17.56 5.71 8.26
N SER A 83 -18.85 5.95 8.02
CA SER A 83 -19.32 7.17 7.35
C SER A 83 -19.12 8.42 8.19
N GLU A 84 -19.36 8.35 9.51
CA GLU A 84 -19.11 9.45 10.43
C GLU A 84 -17.61 9.80 10.54
N MET A 85 -16.76 8.80 10.66
CA MET A 85 -15.33 9.03 10.75
C MET A 85 -14.73 9.50 9.42
N ALA A 86 -15.25 9.04 8.29
CA ALA A 86 -14.87 9.58 6.97
C ALA A 86 -15.15 11.09 6.88
N LYS A 87 -16.34 11.55 7.32
CA LYS A 87 -16.67 12.98 7.41
C LYS A 87 -15.72 13.73 8.34
N ARG A 88 -15.46 13.18 9.51
CA ARG A 88 -14.60 13.80 10.53
C ARG A 88 -13.19 14.07 10.06
N ILE A 89 -12.67 13.23 9.15
CA ILE A 89 -11.30 13.35 8.63
C ILE A 89 -11.23 13.95 7.23
N GLU A 90 -12.36 14.32 6.60
CA GLU A 90 -12.41 14.78 5.21
C GLU A 90 -11.54 16.01 4.95
N ASP A 91 -11.41 16.91 5.93
CA ASP A 91 -10.61 18.13 5.80
C ASP A 91 -9.09 17.87 5.81
N ARG A 92 -8.64 16.65 6.15
CA ARG A 92 -7.22 16.29 6.06
C ARG A 92 -6.75 16.23 4.60
N PRO A 93 -5.44 16.48 4.33
CA PRO A 93 -4.93 16.65 2.97
C PRO A 93 -4.75 15.35 2.17
N PHE A 94 -5.52 14.28 2.42
CA PHE A 94 -5.52 13.12 1.54
C PHE A 94 -6.33 13.39 0.26
N ALA A 95 -5.94 12.73 -0.84
CA ALA A 95 -6.62 12.88 -2.12
C ALA A 95 -7.77 11.87 -2.32
N ILE A 96 -7.63 10.66 -1.78
CA ILE A 96 -8.54 9.52 -1.96
C ILE A 96 -8.78 8.86 -0.61
N LEU A 97 -10.02 8.50 -0.30
CA LEU A 97 -10.34 7.61 0.82
C LEU A 97 -10.46 6.17 0.31
N ASP A 98 -9.68 5.26 0.85
CA ASP A 98 -9.74 3.84 0.49
C ASP A 98 -10.33 3.01 1.63
N LEU A 99 -11.22 2.06 1.32
CA LEU A 99 -11.73 1.10 2.28
C LEU A 99 -10.98 -0.23 2.17
N ASN A 100 -10.41 -0.69 3.29
CA ASN A 100 -9.76 -1.98 3.36
C ASN A 100 -10.79 -3.11 3.47
N MET A 101 -10.87 -3.93 2.44
CA MET A 101 -11.64 -5.19 2.42
C MET A 101 -10.75 -6.38 2.04
N GLY A 102 -9.44 -6.29 2.34
CA GLY A 102 -8.46 -7.31 1.94
C GLY A 102 -7.50 -7.76 3.03
N CYS A 103 -7.48 -7.13 4.22
CA CYS A 103 -6.58 -7.50 5.30
C CYS A 103 -6.85 -8.94 5.77
N PRO A 104 -5.84 -9.85 5.72
CA PRO A 104 -6.05 -11.26 6.09
C PRO A 104 -5.78 -11.54 7.57
N VAL A 105 -5.27 -10.55 8.32
CA VAL A 105 -4.80 -10.73 9.69
C VAL A 105 -5.94 -11.18 10.61
N PRO A 106 -5.75 -12.26 11.42
CA PRO A 106 -6.81 -12.80 12.26
C PRO A 106 -7.47 -11.78 13.19
N LYS A 107 -6.69 -10.85 13.76
CA LYS A 107 -7.20 -9.79 14.64
C LYS A 107 -8.19 -8.86 13.93
N VAL A 108 -8.05 -8.66 12.62
CA VAL A 108 -8.96 -7.82 11.80
C VAL A 108 -10.12 -8.65 11.29
N ALA A 109 -9.82 -9.77 10.59
CA ALA A 109 -10.84 -10.62 10.00
C ALA A 109 -11.73 -11.31 11.04
N GLY A 110 -11.19 -11.62 12.22
CA GLY A 110 -11.98 -12.19 13.34
C GLY A 110 -13.04 -11.24 13.91
N ASN A 111 -12.86 -9.93 13.71
CA ASN A 111 -13.84 -8.91 14.11
C ASN A 111 -14.85 -8.57 12.97
N GLY A 112 -14.89 -9.35 11.91
CA GLY A 112 -15.78 -9.08 10.76
C GLY A 112 -15.29 -7.96 9.85
N GLU A 113 -14.04 -7.50 10.00
CA GLU A 113 -13.45 -6.39 9.27
C GLU A 113 -12.47 -6.87 8.18
N GLY A 114 -12.00 -5.96 7.32
CA GLY A 114 -11.03 -6.31 6.28
C GLY A 114 -11.59 -7.36 5.31
N SER A 115 -10.85 -8.45 5.10
CA SER A 115 -11.26 -9.52 4.17
C SER A 115 -12.53 -10.28 4.59
N ALA A 116 -12.93 -10.21 5.85
CA ALA A 116 -14.17 -10.84 6.31
C ALA A 116 -15.42 -10.19 5.71
N LEU A 117 -15.35 -8.91 5.31
CA LEU A 117 -16.44 -8.21 4.63
C LEU A 117 -16.85 -8.89 3.32
N LEU A 118 -15.91 -9.57 2.64
CA LEU A 118 -16.20 -10.30 1.40
C LEU A 118 -17.25 -11.41 1.57
N LYS A 119 -17.46 -11.88 2.80
CA LYS A 119 -18.49 -12.89 3.12
C LYS A 119 -19.91 -12.31 3.23
N ASN A 120 -20.04 -10.97 3.24
CA ASN A 120 -21.34 -10.30 3.40
C ASN A 120 -21.52 -9.16 2.37
N PRO A 121 -21.85 -9.49 1.11
CA PRO A 121 -22.05 -8.49 0.05
C PRO A 121 -23.13 -7.45 0.38
N VAL A 122 -24.15 -7.80 1.17
CA VAL A 122 -25.20 -6.87 1.61
C VAL A 122 -24.62 -5.79 2.52
N LEU A 123 -23.80 -6.16 3.50
CA LEU A 123 -23.11 -5.22 4.38
C LEU A 123 -22.11 -4.36 3.60
N VAL A 124 -21.40 -4.95 2.61
CA VAL A 124 -20.49 -4.20 1.73
C VAL A 124 -21.25 -3.09 0.99
N ARG A 125 -22.41 -3.40 0.40
CA ARG A 125 -23.27 -2.40 -0.29
C ARG A 125 -23.70 -1.28 0.67
N GLU A 126 -24.10 -1.62 1.88
CA GLU A 126 -24.49 -0.62 2.88
C GLU A 126 -23.32 0.30 3.25
N ILE A 127 -22.16 -0.27 3.59
CA ILE A 127 -20.95 0.49 3.93
C ILE A 127 -20.56 1.44 2.78
N LEU A 128 -20.44 0.92 1.56
CA LEU A 128 -19.99 1.71 0.41
C LEU A 128 -20.98 2.81 0.05
N SER A 129 -22.29 2.52 0.08
CA SER A 129 -23.33 3.53 -0.18
C SER A 129 -23.30 4.67 0.83
N LYS A 130 -23.04 4.38 2.12
CA LYS A 130 -22.93 5.40 3.16
C LYS A 130 -21.61 6.19 3.01
N LEU A 131 -20.48 5.53 2.77
CA LEU A 131 -19.18 6.18 2.61
C LEU A 131 -19.17 7.15 1.42
N VAL A 132 -19.62 6.72 0.24
CA VAL A 132 -19.64 7.56 -0.98
C VAL A 132 -20.55 8.77 -0.79
N LYS A 133 -21.67 8.64 -0.08
CA LYS A 133 -22.58 9.77 0.23
C LYS A 133 -22.01 10.68 1.33
N ALA A 134 -21.12 10.20 2.15
CA ALA A 134 -20.63 10.91 3.33
C ALA A 134 -19.64 12.01 3.02
N ILE A 135 -18.80 11.83 1.98
CA ILE A 135 -17.67 12.71 1.64
C ILE A 135 -17.66 13.06 0.16
N ARG A 136 -17.01 14.18 -0.18
CA ARG A 136 -16.84 14.65 -1.57
C ARG A 136 -15.60 14.07 -2.27
N LYS A 137 -14.61 13.63 -1.48
CA LYS A 137 -13.39 13.03 -2.04
C LYS A 137 -13.71 11.66 -2.63
N PRO A 138 -13.00 11.21 -3.68
CA PRO A 138 -13.17 9.89 -4.26
C PRO A 138 -13.01 8.80 -3.21
N VAL A 139 -13.93 7.85 -3.19
CA VAL A 139 -13.86 6.63 -2.37
C VAL A 139 -13.40 5.49 -3.26
N THR A 140 -12.41 4.72 -2.82
CA THR A 140 -11.94 3.50 -3.46
C THR A 140 -12.04 2.31 -2.53
N VAL A 141 -11.88 1.11 -3.05
CA VAL A 141 -11.85 -0.11 -2.24
C VAL A 141 -10.67 -0.98 -2.63
N LYS A 142 -10.05 -1.61 -1.63
CA LYS A 142 -9.03 -2.62 -1.86
C LYS A 142 -9.51 -3.99 -1.36
N ILE A 143 -9.65 -4.95 -2.27
CA ILE A 143 -10.20 -6.28 -2.03
C ILE A 143 -9.18 -7.39 -2.29
N ARG A 144 -9.51 -8.60 -1.86
CA ARG A 144 -8.92 -9.87 -2.34
C ARG A 144 -9.86 -10.56 -3.31
N LYS A 145 -9.37 -11.62 -4.03
CA LYS A 145 -10.22 -12.39 -4.93
C LYS A 145 -11.41 -13.06 -4.23
N GLY A 146 -11.30 -13.29 -2.93
CA GLY A 146 -12.31 -13.88 -2.08
C GLY A 146 -11.79 -14.15 -0.68
N PHE A 147 -12.65 -14.73 0.19
CA PHE A 147 -12.25 -15.12 1.54
C PHE A 147 -11.45 -16.43 1.53
N ASP A 148 -11.92 -17.44 0.81
CA ASP A 148 -11.31 -18.74 0.56
C ASP A 148 -11.61 -19.19 -0.88
N GLU A 149 -11.20 -20.39 -1.26
CA GLU A 149 -11.39 -20.88 -2.64
C GLU A 149 -12.86 -21.22 -2.95
N GLU A 150 -13.70 -21.46 -1.93
CA GLU A 150 -15.14 -21.72 -2.11
C GLU A 150 -15.93 -20.41 -2.23
N HIS A 151 -15.36 -19.30 -1.75
CA HIS A 151 -15.98 -17.98 -1.72
C HIS A 151 -15.12 -16.95 -2.49
N VAL A 152 -14.90 -17.23 -3.79
CA VAL A 152 -14.25 -16.32 -4.72
C VAL A 152 -15.31 -15.42 -5.35
N ASN A 153 -15.37 -14.15 -4.94
CA ASN A 153 -16.45 -13.22 -5.32
C ASN A 153 -15.98 -11.79 -5.67
N ALA A 154 -14.71 -11.63 -6.07
CA ALA A 154 -14.18 -10.30 -6.41
C ALA A 154 -14.99 -9.57 -7.49
N VAL A 155 -15.52 -10.29 -8.48
CA VAL A 155 -16.34 -9.72 -9.57
C VAL A 155 -17.67 -9.18 -9.02
N GLU A 156 -18.35 -9.92 -8.15
CA GLU A 156 -19.58 -9.47 -7.48
C GLU A 156 -19.33 -8.22 -6.64
N ILE A 157 -18.28 -8.25 -5.80
CA ILE A 157 -17.93 -7.11 -4.93
C ILE A 157 -17.55 -5.88 -5.76
N ALA A 158 -16.84 -6.05 -6.88
CA ALA A 158 -16.48 -4.93 -7.75
C ALA A 158 -17.71 -4.28 -8.42
N ARG A 159 -18.70 -5.07 -8.84
CA ARG A 159 -19.96 -4.57 -9.35
C ARG A 159 -20.76 -3.81 -8.28
N ILE A 160 -20.82 -4.35 -7.05
CA ILE A 160 -21.44 -3.67 -5.92
C ILE A 160 -20.73 -2.33 -5.67
N ALA A 161 -19.40 -2.30 -5.72
CA ALA A 161 -18.63 -1.07 -5.53
C ALA A 161 -18.96 -0.02 -6.62
N GLU A 162 -18.99 -0.43 -7.89
CA GLU A 162 -19.36 0.44 -9.00
C GLU A 162 -20.79 0.98 -8.85
N ASP A 163 -21.77 0.12 -8.54
CA ASP A 163 -23.18 0.50 -8.30
C ASP A 163 -23.32 1.52 -7.17
N CYS A 164 -22.46 1.46 -6.15
CA CYS A 164 -22.43 2.39 -5.03
C CYS A 164 -21.74 3.73 -5.34
N GLY A 165 -21.10 3.87 -6.52
CA GLY A 165 -20.37 5.07 -6.93
C GLY A 165 -18.91 5.12 -6.44
N VAL A 166 -18.30 3.97 -6.12
CA VAL A 166 -16.87 3.87 -5.82
C VAL A 166 -16.04 4.26 -7.06
N ALA A 167 -14.98 5.03 -6.87
CA ALA A 167 -14.21 5.62 -7.96
C ALA A 167 -13.15 4.68 -8.58
N ALA A 168 -12.72 3.64 -7.86
CA ALA A 168 -11.82 2.61 -8.37
C ALA A 168 -11.79 1.39 -7.45
N VAL A 169 -11.41 0.23 -7.97
CA VAL A 169 -11.21 -0.99 -7.19
C VAL A 169 -9.79 -1.53 -7.37
N THR A 170 -9.12 -1.84 -6.25
CA THR A 170 -7.84 -2.57 -6.27
C THR A 170 -8.07 -4.03 -5.91
N VAL A 171 -7.61 -4.95 -6.75
CA VAL A 171 -7.82 -6.40 -6.58
C VAL A 171 -6.51 -7.10 -6.33
N HIS A 172 -6.35 -7.71 -5.14
CA HIS A 172 -5.28 -8.66 -4.88
C HIS A 172 -5.73 -10.07 -5.30
N GLY A 173 -5.03 -10.67 -6.26
CA GLY A 173 -5.37 -11.96 -6.85
C GLY A 173 -5.17 -13.18 -5.95
N ARG A 174 -5.21 -13.03 -4.62
CA ARG A 174 -5.19 -14.12 -3.63
C ARG A 174 -6.41 -14.07 -2.74
N THR A 175 -6.85 -15.22 -2.24
CA THR A 175 -7.84 -15.28 -1.16
C THR A 175 -7.25 -14.84 0.18
N ARG A 176 -8.11 -14.57 1.18
CA ARG A 176 -7.67 -14.33 2.55
C ARG A 176 -6.89 -15.53 3.09
N GLN A 177 -7.36 -16.75 2.78
CA GLN A 177 -6.80 -17.99 3.29
C GLN A 177 -5.39 -18.27 2.75
N GLN A 178 -5.14 -17.94 1.47
CA GLN A 178 -3.81 -18.02 0.88
C GLN A 178 -2.80 -17.08 1.53
N TYR A 179 -3.25 -16.00 2.15
CA TYR A 179 -2.36 -14.98 2.73
C TYR A 179 -1.37 -14.42 1.72
N TYR A 180 -0.17 -15.04 1.61
CA TYR A 180 0.87 -14.76 0.62
C TYR A 180 1.40 -16.03 -0.07
N SER A 181 0.84 -17.21 0.23
CA SER A 181 1.27 -18.46 -0.38
C SER A 181 0.78 -18.60 -1.83
N GLY A 182 1.44 -19.46 -2.58
CA GLY A 182 1.13 -19.69 -3.99
C GLY A 182 1.35 -18.47 -4.87
N LYS A 183 0.72 -18.44 -6.03
CA LYS A 183 0.73 -17.32 -6.99
C LYS A 183 -0.54 -16.50 -6.90
N ALA A 184 -0.46 -15.20 -7.16
CA ALA A 184 -1.63 -14.36 -7.36
C ALA A 184 -2.32 -14.74 -8.67
N ASP A 185 -3.61 -14.94 -8.60
CA ASP A 185 -4.46 -15.22 -9.74
C ASP A 185 -4.74 -13.91 -10.50
N TRP A 186 -4.10 -13.74 -11.65
CA TRP A 186 -4.29 -12.56 -12.47
C TRP A 186 -5.55 -12.65 -13.34
N ASP A 187 -6.08 -13.85 -13.59
CA ASP A 187 -7.30 -14.05 -14.38
C ASP A 187 -8.52 -13.46 -13.67
N ILE A 188 -8.56 -13.51 -12.33
CA ILE A 188 -9.63 -12.85 -11.57
C ILE A 188 -9.55 -11.33 -11.68
N ILE A 189 -8.33 -10.74 -11.80
CA ILE A 189 -8.17 -9.31 -12.03
C ILE A 189 -8.71 -8.93 -13.41
N ALA A 190 -8.40 -9.73 -14.44
CA ALA A 190 -8.95 -9.57 -15.78
C ALA A 190 -10.48 -9.70 -15.78
N ALA A 191 -11.03 -10.68 -15.06
CA ALA A 191 -12.47 -10.88 -14.94
C ALA A 191 -13.15 -9.66 -14.28
N VAL A 192 -12.55 -9.08 -13.24
CA VAL A 192 -13.04 -7.85 -12.61
C VAL A 192 -12.98 -6.69 -13.61
N LYS A 193 -11.84 -6.52 -14.33
CA LYS A 193 -11.70 -5.43 -15.32
C LYS A 193 -12.75 -5.51 -16.43
N ASN A 194 -13.10 -6.70 -16.87
CA ASN A 194 -14.14 -6.91 -17.88
C ASN A 194 -15.57 -6.71 -17.32
N ALA A 195 -15.74 -6.72 -16.00
CA ALA A 195 -17.06 -6.67 -15.36
C ALA A 195 -17.49 -5.27 -14.94
N VAL A 196 -16.56 -4.32 -14.84
CA VAL A 196 -16.82 -2.93 -14.37
C VAL A 196 -16.19 -1.90 -15.31
N LYS A 197 -16.71 -0.67 -15.26
CA LYS A 197 -16.20 0.48 -16.06
C LYS A 197 -15.25 1.36 -15.26
N ILE A 198 -15.36 1.35 -13.94
CA ILE A 198 -14.45 2.10 -13.07
C ILE A 198 -13.02 1.54 -13.17
N PRO A 199 -11.99 2.36 -12.92
CA PRO A 199 -10.60 1.90 -12.92
C PRO A 199 -10.37 0.70 -12.02
N VAL A 200 -9.64 -0.29 -12.54
CA VAL A 200 -9.20 -1.49 -11.82
C VAL A 200 -7.69 -1.48 -11.66
N ILE A 201 -7.22 -1.59 -10.43
CA ILE A 201 -5.80 -1.65 -10.10
C ILE A 201 -5.42 -3.09 -9.74
N GLY A 202 -4.49 -3.67 -10.51
CA GLY A 202 -4.00 -5.03 -10.27
C GLY A 202 -2.97 -5.06 -9.14
N ASN A 203 -3.07 -6.05 -8.26
CA ASN A 203 -2.15 -6.26 -7.14
C ASN A 203 -1.83 -7.74 -6.93
N GLY A 204 -0.60 -8.04 -6.58
CA GLY A 204 -0.09 -9.39 -6.30
C GLY A 204 0.99 -9.81 -7.27
N ASP A 205 2.14 -10.20 -6.72
CA ASP A 205 3.32 -10.70 -7.44
C ASP A 205 3.92 -9.75 -8.49
N VAL A 206 3.68 -8.44 -8.35
CA VAL A 206 4.42 -7.41 -9.09
C VAL A 206 5.74 -7.22 -8.37
N VAL A 207 6.76 -7.97 -8.79
CA VAL A 207 8.07 -8.05 -8.13
C VAL A 207 9.14 -7.20 -8.81
N ASP A 208 8.90 -6.79 -10.05
CA ASP A 208 9.77 -5.93 -10.87
C ASP A 208 8.96 -5.23 -11.98
N ALA A 209 9.63 -4.46 -12.81
CA ALA A 209 9.02 -3.72 -13.91
C ALA A 209 8.44 -4.64 -15.00
N GLY A 210 9.08 -5.78 -15.27
CA GLY A 210 8.58 -6.77 -16.22
C GLY A 210 7.28 -7.42 -15.75
N ALA A 211 7.18 -7.73 -14.44
CA ALA A 211 5.95 -8.24 -13.84
C ALA A 211 4.83 -7.20 -13.86
N ALA A 212 5.15 -5.91 -13.69
CA ALA A 212 4.18 -4.83 -13.82
C ALA A 212 3.61 -4.73 -15.25
N GLU A 213 4.47 -4.76 -16.26
CA GLU A 213 4.06 -4.79 -17.67
C GLU A 213 3.21 -6.04 -17.97
N ALA A 214 3.68 -7.21 -17.53
CA ALA A 214 2.97 -8.47 -17.74
C ALA A 214 1.57 -8.46 -17.12
N MET A 215 1.42 -7.91 -15.90
CA MET A 215 0.10 -7.75 -15.27
C MET A 215 -0.80 -6.83 -16.08
N LEU A 216 -0.31 -5.65 -16.48
CA LEU A 216 -1.09 -4.70 -17.30
C LEU A 216 -1.56 -5.34 -18.61
N ARG A 217 -0.65 -6.06 -19.31
CA ARG A 217 -0.95 -6.71 -20.58
C ARG A 217 -1.91 -7.90 -20.43
N HIS A 218 -1.71 -8.73 -19.40
CA HIS A 218 -2.51 -9.92 -19.16
C HIS A 218 -3.94 -9.59 -18.74
N THR A 219 -4.07 -8.62 -17.84
CA THR A 219 -5.35 -8.32 -17.17
C THR A 219 -6.13 -7.17 -17.80
N GLY A 220 -5.46 -6.32 -18.59
CA GLY A 220 -6.04 -5.06 -19.07
C GLY A 220 -6.36 -4.05 -17.96
N CYS A 221 -5.87 -4.24 -16.72
CA CYS A 221 -6.10 -3.31 -15.62
C CYS A 221 -5.47 -1.93 -15.89
N ASP A 222 -6.04 -0.89 -15.26
CA ASP A 222 -5.69 0.49 -15.53
C ASP A 222 -4.41 0.94 -14.80
N GLY A 223 -4.06 0.25 -13.71
CA GLY A 223 -2.85 0.50 -12.94
C GLY A 223 -2.36 -0.72 -12.19
N VAL A 224 -1.14 -0.65 -11.67
CA VAL A 224 -0.53 -1.70 -10.86
C VAL A 224 -0.18 -1.20 -9.47
N MET A 225 -0.44 -2.02 -8.46
CA MET A 225 -0.12 -1.71 -7.08
C MET A 225 0.99 -2.64 -6.58
N ILE A 226 2.09 -2.03 -6.13
CA ILE A 226 3.30 -2.72 -5.66
C ILE A 226 3.31 -2.70 -4.13
N GLY A 227 3.43 -3.88 -3.51
CA GLY A 227 3.55 -4.04 -2.06
C GLY A 227 4.94 -4.49 -1.65
N ARG A 228 5.10 -5.78 -1.31
CA ARG A 228 6.32 -6.35 -0.72
C ARG A 228 7.61 -6.06 -1.50
N ALA A 229 7.53 -5.97 -2.82
CA ALA A 229 8.69 -5.68 -3.66
C ALA A 229 9.26 -4.27 -3.48
N ALA A 230 8.51 -3.34 -2.85
CA ALA A 230 9.02 -2.02 -2.48
C ALA A 230 9.83 -2.04 -1.18
N GLN A 231 9.73 -3.09 -0.36
CA GLN A 231 10.46 -3.21 0.90
C GLN A 231 11.97 -3.33 0.64
N GLY A 232 12.72 -2.35 1.13
CA GLY A 232 14.16 -2.24 0.83
C GLY A 232 14.51 -1.88 -0.62
N ASN A 233 13.50 -1.62 -1.45
CA ASN A 233 13.65 -1.31 -2.86
C ASN A 233 12.64 -0.24 -3.35
N PRO A 234 12.64 0.99 -2.83
CA PRO A 234 11.75 2.04 -3.35
C PRO A 234 12.08 2.44 -4.80
N TRP A 235 13.24 2.11 -5.33
CA TRP A 235 13.61 2.33 -6.74
C TRP A 235 12.72 1.58 -7.71
N ILE A 236 12.02 0.54 -7.27
CA ILE A 236 11.07 -0.22 -8.10
C ILE A 236 10.04 0.69 -8.77
N PHE A 237 9.66 1.81 -8.16
CA PHE A 237 8.74 2.78 -8.77
C PHE A 237 9.39 3.49 -9.96
N ARG A 238 10.62 4.01 -9.80
CA ARG A 238 11.39 4.62 -10.89
C ARG A 238 11.63 3.64 -12.03
N GLU A 239 12.07 2.43 -11.68
CA GLU A 239 12.33 1.36 -12.63
C GLU A 239 11.08 0.98 -13.43
N THR A 240 9.96 0.80 -12.73
CA THR A 240 8.70 0.42 -13.37
C THR A 240 8.15 1.53 -14.25
N VAL A 241 8.14 2.78 -13.79
CA VAL A 241 7.66 3.92 -14.58
C VAL A 241 8.50 4.07 -15.84
N GLN A 242 9.83 4.12 -15.71
CA GLN A 242 10.73 4.27 -16.87
C GLN A 242 10.57 3.12 -17.86
N TYR A 243 10.50 1.87 -17.37
CA TYR A 243 10.34 0.70 -18.23
C TYR A 243 9.01 0.73 -18.98
N LEU A 244 7.91 1.05 -18.32
CA LEU A 244 6.60 1.16 -18.96
C LEU A 244 6.52 2.31 -19.98
N GLU A 245 7.35 3.35 -19.85
CA GLU A 245 7.40 4.48 -20.80
C GLU A 245 8.34 4.22 -21.98
N THR A 246 9.48 3.60 -21.75
CA THR A 246 10.58 3.53 -22.71
C THR A 246 10.94 2.13 -23.18
N GLY A 247 10.47 1.09 -22.48
CA GLY A 247 10.93 -0.30 -22.66
C GLY A 247 12.34 -0.57 -22.13
N ILE A 248 12.98 0.43 -21.49
CA ILE A 248 14.37 0.33 -21.03
C ILE A 248 14.42 0.35 -19.50
N LEU A 249 14.98 -0.69 -18.90
CA LEU A 249 15.26 -0.71 -17.47
C LEU A 249 16.44 0.22 -17.14
N PRO A 250 16.31 1.11 -16.15
CA PRO A 250 17.45 1.86 -15.66
C PRO A 250 18.47 0.93 -14.98
N PRO A 251 19.73 1.34 -14.84
CA PRO A 251 20.71 0.58 -14.07
C PRO A 251 20.26 0.46 -12.61
N ARG A 252 20.65 -0.64 -11.98
CA ARG A 252 20.43 -0.83 -10.53
C ARG A 252 21.09 0.31 -9.75
N PRO A 253 20.52 0.71 -8.59
CA PRO A 253 21.11 1.76 -7.78
C PRO A 253 22.54 1.36 -7.35
N HIS A 254 23.47 2.30 -7.46
CA HIS A 254 24.82 2.08 -6.97
C HIS A 254 24.82 1.95 -5.43
N PRO A 255 25.69 1.14 -4.79
CA PRO A 255 25.74 1.00 -3.33
C PRO A 255 25.76 2.33 -2.57
N ARG A 256 26.44 3.36 -3.09
CA ARG A 256 26.42 4.73 -2.52
C ARG A 256 25.03 5.34 -2.52
N GLU A 257 24.25 5.18 -3.61
CA GLU A 257 22.86 5.67 -3.70
C GLU A 257 21.97 4.96 -2.67
N VAL A 258 22.17 3.65 -2.49
CA VAL A 258 21.47 2.87 -1.48
C VAL A 258 21.79 3.40 -0.09
N LYS A 259 23.05 3.57 0.24
CA LYS A 259 23.54 4.09 1.53
C LYS A 259 22.94 5.48 1.84
N GLU A 260 22.97 6.40 0.87
CA GLU A 260 22.41 7.75 1.01
C GLU A 260 20.90 7.71 1.26
N LEU A 261 20.17 6.88 0.52
CA LEU A 261 18.72 6.73 0.71
C LEU A 261 18.39 6.15 2.09
N VAL A 262 19.15 5.14 2.55
CA VAL A 262 18.97 4.54 3.87
C VAL A 262 19.23 5.57 4.98
N ARG A 263 20.30 6.37 4.88
CA ARG A 263 20.58 7.47 5.82
C ARG A 263 19.43 8.49 5.85
N ARG A 264 18.90 8.82 4.68
CA ARG A 264 17.74 9.70 4.59
C ARG A 264 16.50 9.10 5.23
N HIS A 265 16.23 7.80 5.00
CA HIS A 265 15.13 7.09 5.64
C HIS A 265 15.26 7.14 7.17
N ALA A 266 16.44 6.83 7.68
CA ALA A 266 16.74 6.89 9.11
C ALA A 266 16.52 8.29 9.70
N ALA A 267 16.99 9.34 9.02
CA ALA A 267 16.79 10.72 9.45
C ALA A 267 15.30 11.11 9.50
N LEU A 268 14.52 10.74 8.47
CA LEU A 268 13.07 10.97 8.45
C LEU A 268 12.35 10.20 9.56
N GLN A 269 12.75 8.95 9.83
CA GLN A 269 12.18 8.16 10.93
C GLN A 269 12.46 8.80 12.29
N MET A 270 13.70 9.25 12.52
CA MET A 270 14.07 9.93 13.76
C MET A 270 13.30 11.24 13.95
N GLN A 271 13.18 12.03 12.89
CA GLN A 271 12.40 13.28 12.90
C GLN A 271 10.93 13.06 13.22
N HIS A 272 10.34 12.01 12.66
CA HIS A 272 8.89 11.74 12.75
C HIS A 272 8.49 11.01 14.03
N LYS A 273 9.31 10.06 14.52
CA LYS A 273 8.94 9.15 15.62
C LYS A 273 9.86 9.22 16.84
N GLY A 274 10.92 10.01 16.79
CA GLY A 274 11.98 10.01 17.80
C GLY A 274 12.89 8.78 17.71
N GLU A 275 14.09 8.85 18.29
CA GLU A 275 15.13 7.85 18.11
C GLU A 275 14.72 6.44 18.59
N TYR A 276 14.10 6.34 19.75
CA TYR A 276 13.69 5.07 20.34
C TYR A 276 12.82 4.21 19.41
N THR A 277 11.80 4.83 18.81
CA THR A 277 10.89 4.15 17.88
C THR A 277 11.57 3.95 16.53
N ALA A 278 12.25 4.97 16.03
CA ALA A 278 12.95 4.94 14.75
C ALA A 278 13.96 3.79 14.65
N VAL A 279 14.78 3.58 15.69
CA VAL A 279 15.76 2.49 15.76
C VAL A 279 15.08 1.14 15.60
N ARG A 280 14.00 0.89 16.33
CA ARG A 280 13.26 -0.39 16.29
C ARG A 280 12.63 -0.67 14.93
N GLU A 281 12.06 0.37 14.33
CA GLU A 281 11.43 0.24 13.02
C GLU A 281 12.46 0.14 11.89
N MET A 282 13.55 0.89 11.97
CA MET A 282 14.62 0.83 10.98
C MET A 282 15.33 -0.53 10.92
N ARG A 283 15.35 -1.32 11.99
CA ARG A 283 15.96 -2.67 11.97
C ARG A 283 15.41 -3.52 10.82
N LYS A 284 14.09 -3.58 10.63
CA LYS A 284 13.46 -4.33 9.53
C LYS A 284 13.79 -3.73 8.15
N HIS A 285 13.76 -2.39 8.04
CA HIS A 285 14.07 -1.71 6.79
C HIS A 285 15.53 -1.93 6.37
N LEU A 286 16.47 -1.86 7.32
CA LEU A 286 17.88 -2.14 7.08
C LEU A 286 18.12 -3.58 6.65
N ALA A 287 17.42 -4.54 7.28
CA ALA A 287 17.49 -5.93 6.87
C ALA A 287 17.04 -6.13 5.41
N TRP A 288 16.04 -5.37 4.95
CA TRP A 288 15.58 -5.41 3.56
C TRP A 288 16.55 -4.69 2.62
N TYR A 289 17.02 -3.48 2.95
CA TYR A 289 17.97 -2.73 2.10
C TYR A 289 19.29 -3.44 1.90
N THR A 290 19.73 -4.20 2.89
CA THR A 290 21.01 -4.92 2.83
C THR A 290 20.89 -6.34 2.27
N ALA A 291 19.69 -6.80 1.94
CA ALA A 291 19.48 -8.14 1.40
C ALA A 291 20.24 -8.35 0.09
N GLY A 292 21.02 -9.44 0.01
CA GLY A 292 21.80 -9.78 -1.17
C GLY A 292 23.23 -9.15 -1.22
N TYR A 293 23.55 -8.21 -0.34
CA TYR A 293 24.91 -7.68 -0.24
C TYR A 293 25.82 -8.58 0.60
N PRO A 294 27.16 -8.57 0.33
CA PRO A 294 28.13 -9.23 1.19
C PRO A 294 27.97 -8.80 2.67
N HIS A 295 28.26 -9.69 3.59
CA HIS A 295 28.18 -9.46 5.04
C HIS A 295 26.76 -9.19 5.60
N SER A 296 25.72 -9.05 4.78
CA SER A 296 24.33 -8.78 5.22
C SER A 296 23.75 -9.83 6.16
N ALA A 297 24.18 -11.10 6.05
CA ALA A 297 23.73 -12.15 6.97
C ALA A 297 24.22 -11.91 8.40
N ARG A 298 25.51 -11.54 8.57
CA ARG A 298 26.10 -11.17 9.88
C ARG A 298 25.41 -9.94 10.46
N PHE A 299 25.20 -8.91 9.66
CA PHE A 299 24.50 -7.68 10.06
C PHE A 299 23.10 -7.99 10.59
N ARG A 300 22.30 -8.84 9.88
CA ARG A 300 20.96 -9.24 10.35
C ARG A 300 20.96 -10.01 11.68
N GLN A 301 22.04 -10.71 12.04
CA GLN A 301 22.15 -11.37 13.34
C GLN A 301 22.33 -10.38 14.49
N THR A 302 23.05 -9.28 14.24
CA THR A 302 23.38 -8.29 15.27
C THR A 302 22.41 -7.09 15.33
N ILE A 303 21.67 -6.83 14.25
CA ILE A 303 20.84 -5.63 14.11
C ILE A 303 19.82 -5.45 15.26
N ASN A 304 19.34 -6.56 15.84
CA ASN A 304 18.36 -6.51 16.93
C ASN A 304 18.95 -6.09 18.29
N THR A 305 20.28 -6.15 18.44
CA THR A 305 21.00 -5.71 19.64
C THR A 305 21.44 -4.26 19.59
N MET A 306 21.36 -3.62 18.42
CA MET A 306 21.72 -2.21 18.24
C MET A 306 20.62 -1.31 18.78
N GLU A 307 20.96 -0.41 19.71
CA GLU A 307 20.00 0.42 20.44
C GLU A 307 19.98 1.88 19.99
N THR A 308 21.00 2.33 19.25
CA THR A 308 21.09 3.70 18.73
C THR A 308 21.08 3.71 17.20
N MET A 309 20.66 4.84 16.61
CA MET A 309 20.71 5.02 15.16
C MET A 309 22.14 5.05 14.65
N GLU A 310 23.07 5.57 15.43
CA GLU A 310 24.50 5.56 15.10
C GLU A 310 25.04 4.15 14.92
N GLN A 311 24.70 3.23 15.84
CA GLN A 311 25.10 1.81 15.71
C GLN A 311 24.54 1.17 14.46
N LEU A 312 23.25 1.42 14.16
CA LEU A 312 22.60 0.91 12.94
C LEU A 312 23.29 1.41 11.66
N LEU A 313 23.60 2.71 11.60
CA LEU A 313 24.22 3.33 10.45
C LEU A 313 25.70 2.96 10.31
N ALA A 314 26.43 2.77 11.42
CA ALA A 314 27.81 2.25 11.39
C ALA A 314 27.90 0.86 10.76
N GLY A 315 26.92 -0.03 11.05
CA GLY A 315 26.87 -1.34 10.41
C GLY A 315 26.67 -1.32 8.89
N LEU A 316 26.14 -0.22 8.34
CA LEU A 316 26.02 -0.06 6.87
C LEU A 316 27.36 0.21 6.20
N GLU A 317 28.32 0.82 6.89
CA GLU A 317 29.65 1.08 6.34
C GLU A 317 30.39 -0.23 6.02
N GLU A 318 30.18 -1.28 6.83
CA GLU A 318 30.74 -2.60 6.58
C GLU A 318 30.15 -3.27 5.33
N ILE A 319 28.91 -2.92 4.96
CA ILE A 319 28.18 -3.54 3.84
C ILE A 319 28.41 -2.79 2.53
N PHE A 320 28.33 -1.46 2.57
CA PHE A 320 28.38 -0.63 1.36
C PHE A 320 29.77 -0.01 1.09
N GLY A 321 30.72 -0.21 2.00
CA GLY A 321 32.04 0.39 1.93
C GLY A 321 32.06 1.89 2.28
N ALA A 322 33.24 2.44 2.47
CA ALA A 322 33.43 3.86 2.71
C ALA A 322 33.11 4.71 1.48
#